data_8d96a25c8214be6953e0ca789d0249f0
#
_entry.id   8d96a25c8214be6953e0ca789d0249f0
#
_cell.length_a   1.000
_cell.length_b   1.000
_cell.length_c   1.000
_cell.angle_alpha   90.00
_cell.angle_beta   90.00
_cell.angle_gamma   90.00
#
_symmetry.space_group_name_H-M   'P 1'
#
loop_
_entity.id
_entity.type
_entity.pdbx_description
1 polymer ?
#
loop_
_entity_poly.entity_id
_entity_poly.type
_entity_poly.pdbx_seq_one_letter_code
_entity_poly.pdbx_strand_id
1 'polypeptide(L)'
;MDQQRLTHLKQLEAESIHIIREVAAEFDNPVMMYSIGKDSSVMLHLARKAFYPGKIPFPLLHVDTDWKFREMIEFRDRTAAKYGFELLVHKNPEGLAMGCSPFVHGSSKHTDIMKTQGLKQALSKYGFDAAFGGARRDEEKSRAKERVYSFRDKNHTWDPKNQRPELWKTYNGQVNKGESIRVFPLSNWTELDIWQYIYLENIEIVPLYLADKRPVVERDGMLIMVDDDRMELQPGEVIEEKSVRFRTLGCYPLTGAIESEANTLTGIIEEMLVATSSERQGRAIDHDQSGSMELKKRQGYF
;
A
#
# COMPACT_ATOMS: atom_id res chain seq x y z
N MET A 1 -10.58 0.01 24.76
CA MET A 1 -9.40 0.87 24.46
C MET A 1 -9.28 1.88 25.58
N ASP A 2 -8.11 2.01 26.21
CA ASP A 2 -7.94 2.97 27.28
C ASP A 2 -7.83 4.41 26.77
N GLN A 3 -7.92 5.39 27.69
CA GLN A 3 -7.93 6.81 27.33
C GLN A 3 -6.59 7.31 26.78
N GLN A 4 -5.49 6.72 27.22
CA GLN A 4 -4.15 7.05 26.71
C GLN A 4 -4.01 6.60 25.24
N ARG A 5 -4.48 5.41 24.91
CA ARG A 5 -4.44 4.88 23.55
C ARG A 5 -5.35 5.66 22.59
N LEU A 6 -6.53 6.06 23.06
CA LEU A 6 -7.42 6.92 22.28
C LEU A 6 -6.78 8.30 21.99
N THR A 7 -6.08 8.89 22.99
CA THR A 7 -5.37 10.16 22.81
C THR A 7 -4.24 10.03 21.79
N HIS A 8 -3.48 8.92 21.82
CA HIS A 8 -2.44 8.62 20.86
C HIS A 8 -2.98 8.54 19.42
N LEU A 9 -4.06 7.79 19.18
CA LEU A 9 -4.68 7.69 17.85
C LEU A 9 -5.20 9.05 17.35
N LYS A 10 -5.77 9.89 18.22
CA LYS A 10 -6.18 11.24 17.85
C LYS A 10 -5.01 12.15 17.49
N GLN A 11 -3.86 11.99 18.13
CA GLN A 11 -2.64 12.72 17.75
C GLN A 11 -2.12 12.29 16.38
N LEU A 12 -2.09 10.99 16.10
CA LEU A 12 -1.71 10.45 14.79
C LEU A 12 -2.68 10.90 13.69
N GLU A 13 -3.99 10.90 13.97
CA GLU A 13 -5.02 11.41 13.06
C GLU A 13 -4.77 12.89 12.73
N ALA A 14 -4.60 13.73 13.76
CA ALA A 14 -4.38 15.17 13.59
C ALA A 14 -3.11 15.46 12.78
N GLU A 15 -2.01 14.74 13.03
CA GLU A 15 -0.77 14.86 12.28
C GLU A 15 -0.97 14.48 10.80
N SER A 16 -1.63 13.34 10.54
CA SER A 16 -1.88 12.89 9.17
C SER A 16 -2.78 13.84 8.39
N ILE A 17 -3.84 14.37 9.02
CA ILE A 17 -4.73 15.37 8.43
C ILE A 17 -3.97 16.66 8.12
N HIS A 18 -3.10 17.11 9.02
CA HIS A 18 -2.25 18.28 8.78
C HIS A 18 -1.37 18.07 7.55
N ILE A 19 -0.64 16.95 7.48
CA ILE A 19 0.22 16.61 6.32
C ILE A 19 -0.58 16.59 5.02
N ILE A 20 -1.76 15.98 5.01
CA ILE A 20 -2.60 15.89 3.80
C ILE A 20 -3.04 17.29 3.34
N ARG A 21 -3.41 18.18 4.27
CA ARG A 21 -3.82 19.56 3.97
C ARG A 21 -2.66 20.42 3.46
N GLU A 22 -1.48 20.30 4.09
CA GLU A 22 -0.26 21.00 3.66
C GLU A 22 0.09 20.67 2.20
N VAL A 23 0.11 19.37 1.85
CA VAL A 23 0.40 18.95 0.48
C VAL A 23 -0.63 19.47 -0.51
N ALA A 24 -1.92 19.43 -0.16
CA ALA A 24 -2.97 19.95 -1.04
C ALA A 24 -2.90 21.47 -1.23
N ALA A 25 -2.27 22.19 -0.29
CA ALA A 25 -2.09 23.64 -0.37
C ALA A 25 -0.79 24.05 -1.08
N GLU A 26 0.27 23.24 -0.98
CA GLU A 26 1.61 23.56 -1.49
C GLU A 26 1.87 23.07 -2.92
N PHE A 27 1.19 22.01 -3.37
CA PHE A 27 1.44 21.35 -4.65
C PHE A 27 0.33 21.61 -5.65
N ASP A 28 0.71 21.78 -6.92
CA ASP A 28 -0.23 22.11 -7.99
C ASP A 28 -1.06 20.89 -8.44
N ASN A 29 -0.46 19.69 -8.41
CA ASN A 29 -1.07 18.48 -8.95
C ASN A 29 -0.79 17.24 -8.07
N PRO A 30 -1.29 17.20 -6.83
CA PRO A 30 -1.13 16.05 -5.96
C PRO A 30 -2.02 14.86 -6.37
N VAL A 31 -1.61 13.64 -6.01
CA VAL A 31 -2.37 12.41 -6.23
C VAL A 31 -2.27 11.49 -5.01
N MET A 32 -3.33 10.76 -4.69
CA MET A 32 -3.28 9.75 -3.63
C MET A 32 -3.22 8.35 -4.22
N MET A 33 -2.14 7.62 -3.89
CA MET A 33 -2.00 6.22 -4.28
C MET A 33 -3.06 5.37 -3.56
N TYR A 34 -3.87 4.67 -4.33
CA TYR A 34 -4.91 3.80 -3.80
C TYR A 34 -4.60 2.33 -4.12
N SER A 35 -3.84 1.69 -3.23
CA SER A 35 -3.43 0.27 -3.37
C SER A 35 -4.51 -0.71 -2.91
N ILE A 36 -5.63 -0.23 -2.37
CA ILE A 36 -6.77 -1.00 -1.84
C ILE A 36 -6.43 -1.73 -0.52
N GLY A 37 -5.19 -1.65 -0.06
CA GLY A 37 -4.78 -2.23 1.23
C GLY A 37 -5.31 -1.43 2.43
N LYS A 38 -5.20 -2.01 3.64
CA LYS A 38 -5.64 -1.40 4.91
C LYS A 38 -5.08 0.03 5.11
N ASP A 39 -3.80 0.21 4.84
CA ASP A 39 -3.12 1.50 5.01
C ASP A 39 -3.68 2.56 4.05
N SER A 40 -3.89 2.21 2.77
CA SER A 40 -4.51 3.13 1.80
C SER A 40 -5.99 3.41 2.12
N SER A 41 -6.71 2.48 2.74
CA SER A 41 -8.08 2.71 3.21
C SER A 41 -8.12 3.70 4.38
N VAL A 42 -7.20 3.57 5.34
CA VAL A 42 -7.03 4.56 6.43
C VAL A 42 -6.64 5.92 5.87
N MET A 43 -5.67 5.98 4.96
CA MET A 43 -5.23 7.23 4.33
C MET A 43 -6.37 7.93 3.58
N LEU A 44 -7.19 7.17 2.85
CA LEU A 44 -8.37 7.69 2.17
C LEU A 44 -9.42 8.23 3.15
N HIS A 45 -9.66 7.52 4.27
CA HIS A 45 -10.55 7.98 5.33
C HIS A 45 -10.06 9.29 5.95
N LEU A 46 -8.76 9.41 6.23
CA LEU A 46 -8.14 10.63 6.74
C LEU A 46 -8.26 11.80 5.74
N ALA A 47 -8.08 11.55 4.45
CA ALA A 47 -8.27 12.56 3.42
C ALA A 47 -9.72 13.06 3.36
N ARG A 48 -10.70 12.16 3.50
CA ARG A 48 -12.11 12.54 3.60
C ARG A 48 -12.36 13.44 4.83
N LYS A 49 -11.80 13.07 5.98
CA LYS A 49 -11.90 13.92 7.20
C LYS A 49 -11.19 15.26 7.02
N ALA A 50 -10.05 15.30 6.35
CA ALA A 50 -9.26 16.50 6.11
C ALA A 50 -10.04 17.58 5.35
N PHE A 51 -10.89 17.18 4.40
CA PHE A 51 -11.62 18.11 3.54
C PHE A 51 -13.14 18.16 3.81
N TYR A 52 -13.63 17.44 4.82
CA TYR A 52 -15.05 17.48 5.18
C TYR A 52 -15.51 18.93 5.50
N PRO A 53 -16.69 19.39 5.00
CA PRO A 53 -17.69 18.67 4.21
C PRO A 53 -17.43 18.69 2.69
N GLY A 54 -16.33 19.25 2.23
CA GLY A 54 -15.94 19.30 0.84
C GLY A 54 -15.46 17.93 0.30
N LYS A 55 -15.19 17.89 -1.00
CA LYS A 55 -14.58 16.73 -1.64
C LYS A 55 -13.06 16.78 -1.49
N ILE A 56 -12.41 15.61 -1.60
CA ILE A 56 -10.96 15.51 -1.73
C ILE A 56 -10.55 16.23 -3.02
N PRO A 57 -9.59 17.20 -2.97
CA PRO A 57 -9.26 18.06 -4.11
C PRO A 57 -8.25 17.44 -5.10
N PHE A 58 -7.98 16.15 -5.01
CA PHE A 58 -7.04 15.43 -5.86
C PHE A 58 -7.56 14.03 -6.19
N PRO A 59 -7.15 13.44 -7.33
CA PRO A 59 -7.59 12.11 -7.73
C PRO A 59 -6.91 11.01 -6.92
N LEU A 60 -7.52 9.82 -6.97
CA LEU A 60 -6.92 8.56 -6.54
C LEU A 60 -6.23 7.90 -7.73
N LEU A 61 -5.05 7.32 -7.54
CA LEU A 61 -4.34 6.56 -8.56
C LEU A 61 -4.16 5.10 -8.12
N HIS A 62 -4.72 4.19 -8.90
CA HIS A 62 -4.48 2.77 -8.78
C HIS A 62 -3.55 2.29 -9.91
N VAL A 63 -2.36 1.79 -9.55
CA VAL A 63 -1.48 1.09 -10.51
C VAL A 63 -1.90 -0.38 -10.53
N ASP A 64 -2.60 -0.75 -11.58
CA ASP A 64 -3.08 -2.11 -11.76
C ASP A 64 -2.01 -2.96 -12.45
N THR A 65 -1.55 -3.98 -11.76
CA THR A 65 -0.52 -4.90 -12.23
C THR A 65 -1.07 -6.08 -13.03
N ASP A 66 -2.38 -6.06 -13.34
CA ASP A 66 -3.16 -7.12 -13.98
C ASP A 66 -3.31 -8.41 -13.14
N TRP A 67 -2.56 -8.52 -12.05
CA TRP A 67 -2.55 -9.65 -11.11
C TRP A 67 -3.00 -9.21 -9.71
N LYS A 68 -4.25 -8.70 -9.61
CA LYS A 68 -4.89 -8.37 -8.34
C LYS A 68 -5.96 -9.41 -8.02
N PHE A 69 -6.22 -9.63 -6.73
CA PHE A 69 -7.37 -10.40 -6.31
C PHE A 69 -8.66 -9.76 -6.80
N ARG A 70 -9.63 -10.59 -7.23
CA ARG A 70 -10.94 -10.11 -7.70
C ARG A 70 -11.65 -9.27 -6.66
N GLU A 71 -11.65 -9.74 -5.40
CA GLU A 71 -12.25 -8.99 -4.29
C GLU A 71 -11.65 -7.59 -4.10
N MET A 72 -10.36 -7.39 -4.39
CA MET A 72 -9.73 -6.07 -4.34
C MET A 72 -10.30 -5.14 -5.42
N ILE A 73 -10.45 -5.63 -6.64
CA ILE A 73 -10.97 -4.83 -7.76
C ILE A 73 -12.43 -4.43 -7.49
N GLU A 74 -13.26 -5.36 -7.07
CA GLU A 74 -14.67 -5.11 -6.71
C GLU A 74 -14.77 -4.09 -5.57
N PHE A 75 -13.97 -4.25 -4.53
CA PHE A 75 -13.93 -3.30 -3.40
C PHE A 75 -13.50 -1.90 -3.85
N ARG A 76 -12.48 -1.79 -4.71
CA ARG A 76 -11.99 -0.54 -5.29
C ARG A 76 -13.11 0.23 -5.99
N ASP A 77 -13.76 -0.45 -6.93
CA ASP A 77 -14.75 0.16 -7.80
C ASP A 77 -16.01 0.54 -7.00
N ARG A 78 -16.45 -0.32 -6.07
CA ARG A 78 -17.54 -0.02 -5.14
C ARG A 78 -17.23 1.18 -4.26
N THR A 79 -16.01 1.27 -3.72
CA THR A 79 -15.58 2.38 -2.85
C THR A 79 -15.52 3.69 -3.63
N ALA A 80 -14.96 3.69 -4.83
CA ALA A 80 -14.90 4.86 -5.69
C ALA A 80 -16.30 5.38 -6.04
N ALA A 81 -17.21 4.47 -6.41
CA ALA A 81 -18.60 4.80 -6.72
C ALA A 81 -19.35 5.34 -5.50
N LYS A 82 -19.22 4.67 -4.33
CA LYS A 82 -19.89 5.04 -3.08
C LYS A 82 -19.59 6.48 -2.65
N TYR A 83 -18.35 6.91 -2.78
CA TYR A 83 -17.91 8.22 -2.32
C TYR A 83 -17.72 9.24 -3.43
N GLY A 84 -17.90 8.86 -4.69
CA GLY A 84 -17.76 9.73 -5.85
C GLY A 84 -16.34 10.25 -6.06
N PHE A 85 -15.32 9.42 -5.80
CA PHE A 85 -13.93 9.79 -6.03
C PHE A 85 -13.57 9.73 -7.52
N GLU A 86 -12.72 10.65 -7.94
CA GLU A 86 -12.03 10.51 -9.22
C GLU A 86 -10.95 9.42 -9.07
N LEU A 87 -11.15 8.29 -9.73
CA LEU A 87 -10.24 7.15 -9.71
C LEU A 87 -9.56 6.98 -11.07
N LEU A 88 -8.25 7.17 -11.09
CA LEU A 88 -7.39 6.88 -12.23
C LEU A 88 -6.84 5.47 -12.09
N VAL A 89 -7.07 4.61 -13.06
CA VAL A 89 -6.50 3.26 -13.12
C VAL A 89 -5.46 3.23 -14.24
N HIS A 90 -4.22 2.92 -13.89
CA HIS A 90 -3.12 2.82 -14.85
C HIS A 90 -2.57 1.40 -14.90
N LYS A 91 -2.50 0.83 -16.08
CA LYS A 91 -1.78 -0.41 -16.40
C LYS A 91 -0.59 -0.05 -17.27
N ASN A 92 0.56 -0.72 -17.07
CA ASN A 92 1.70 -0.55 -17.96
C ASN A 92 1.41 -1.17 -19.33
N PRO A 93 1.26 -0.36 -20.41
CA PRO A 93 0.90 -0.88 -21.71
C PRO A 93 1.99 -1.77 -22.34
N GLU A 94 3.26 -1.48 -22.06
CA GLU A 94 4.38 -2.30 -22.53
C GLU A 94 4.40 -3.66 -21.84
N GLY A 95 4.16 -3.68 -20.52
CA GLY A 95 4.04 -4.90 -19.74
C GLY A 95 2.88 -5.78 -20.20
N LEU A 96 1.74 -5.17 -20.55
CA LEU A 96 0.59 -5.88 -21.12
C LEU A 96 0.92 -6.46 -22.51
N ALA A 97 1.54 -5.66 -23.37
CA ALA A 97 1.89 -6.09 -24.74
C ALA A 97 2.86 -7.29 -24.77
N MET A 98 3.76 -7.37 -23.77
CA MET A 98 4.67 -8.51 -23.63
C MET A 98 4.09 -9.69 -22.84
N GLY A 99 2.84 -9.64 -22.41
CA GLY A 99 2.21 -10.68 -21.58
C GLY A 99 2.91 -10.88 -20.23
N CYS A 100 3.28 -9.78 -19.55
CA CYS A 100 4.05 -9.87 -18.32
C CYS A 100 3.26 -10.54 -17.19
N SER A 101 3.72 -11.73 -16.80
CA SER A 101 3.09 -12.58 -15.79
C SER A 101 4.09 -12.94 -14.68
N PRO A 102 3.64 -13.10 -13.43
CA PRO A 102 4.47 -13.57 -12.33
C PRO A 102 5.03 -14.97 -12.56
N PHE A 103 4.28 -15.84 -13.25
CA PHE A 103 4.68 -17.21 -13.55
C PHE A 103 5.77 -17.28 -14.60
N VAL A 104 5.67 -16.47 -15.66
CA VAL A 104 6.64 -16.47 -16.77
C VAL A 104 7.89 -15.65 -16.44
N HIS A 105 7.72 -14.51 -15.76
CA HIS A 105 8.81 -13.54 -15.57
C HIS A 105 9.39 -13.53 -14.16
N GLY A 106 8.73 -14.22 -13.21
CA GLY A 106 9.08 -14.20 -11.78
C GLY A 106 8.64 -12.91 -11.05
N SER A 107 8.66 -12.98 -9.73
CA SER A 107 8.16 -11.92 -8.85
C SER A 107 8.86 -10.57 -9.04
N SER A 108 10.18 -10.58 -9.11
CA SER A 108 11.00 -9.36 -9.18
C SER A 108 10.78 -8.62 -10.50
N LYS A 109 10.86 -9.30 -11.64
CA LYS A 109 10.71 -8.68 -12.96
C LYS A 109 9.26 -8.23 -13.21
N HIS A 110 8.27 -9.04 -12.83
CA HIS A 110 6.87 -8.64 -12.90
C HIS A 110 6.61 -7.39 -12.06
N THR A 111 7.10 -7.33 -10.82
CA THR A 111 6.94 -6.16 -9.95
C THR A 111 7.62 -4.92 -10.54
N ASP A 112 8.82 -5.06 -11.10
CA ASP A 112 9.50 -3.92 -11.72
C ASP A 112 8.70 -3.39 -12.91
N ILE A 113 8.34 -4.25 -13.86
CA ILE A 113 7.63 -3.83 -15.08
C ILE A 113 6.23 -3.30 -14.75
N MET A 114 5.40 -4.10 -14.08
CA MET A 114 3.98 -3.78 -13.94
C MET A 114 3.71 -2.76 -12.84
N LYS A 115 4.52 -2.74 -11.77
CA LYS A 115 4.31 -1.83 -10.64
C LYS A 115 5.24 -0.62 -10.69
N THR A 116 6.57 -0.81 -10.74
CA THR A 116 7.53 0.30 -10.64
C THR A 116 7.50 1.16 -11.91
N GLN A 117 7.64 0.56 -13.09
CA GLN A 117 7.58 1.28 -14.36
C GLN A 117 6.17 1.82 -14.61
N GLY A 118 5.11 1.03 -14.33
CA GLY A 118 3.72 1.49 -14.40
C GLY A 118 3.45 2.73 -13.56
N LEU A 119 3.98 2.78 -12.33
CA LEU A 119 3.87 3.97 -11.48
C LEU A 119 4.60 5.18 -12.10
N LYS A 120 5.84 5.01 -12.55
CA LYS A 120 6.60 6.10 -13.20
C LYS A 120 5.87 6.65 -14.43
N GLN A 121 5.35 5.75 -15.26
CA GLN A 121 4.54 6.13 -16.44
C GLN A 121 3.31 6.95 -16.04
N ALA A 122 2.56 6.49 -15.02
CA ALA A 122 1.38 7.21 -14.56
C ALA A 122 1.72 8.60 -14.03
N LEU A 123 2.75 8.71 -13.17
CA LEU A 123 3.16 9.99 -12.59
C LEU A 123 3.61 10.98 -13.66
N SER A 124 4.40 10.53 -14.63
CA SER A 124 4.86 11.36 -15.74
C SER A 124 3.72 11.72 -16.69
N LYS A 125 2.85 10.76 -17.03
CA LYS A 125 1.70 10.97 -17.94
C LYS A 125 0.75 12.05 -17.46
N TYR A 126 0.45 12.03 -16.16
CA TYR A 126 -0.49 12.97 -15.56
C TYR A 126 0.20 14.21 -14.96
N GLY A 127 1.53 14.24 -14.91
CA GLY A 127 2.29 15.38 -14.41
C GLY A 127 2.16 15.60 -12.90
N PHE A 128 2.00 14.53 -12.11
CA PHE A 128 1.87 14.64 -10.66
C PHE A 128 3.18 15.07 -10.00
N ASP A 129 3.11 16.09 -9.16
CA ASP A 129 4.24 16.67 -8.42
C ASP A 129 4.34 16.15 -6.97
N ALA A 130 3.22 15.69 -6.39
CA ALA A 130 3.17 15.04 -5.09
C ALA A 130 2.32 13.76 -5.13
N ALA A 131 2.81 12.68 -4.52
CA ALA A 131 2.07 11.42 -4.45
C ALA A 131 2.03 10.89 -3.02
N PHE A 132 0.82 10.83 -2.44
CA PHE A 132 0.60 10.24 -1.11
C PHE A 132 0.73 8.73 -1.16
N GLY A 133 1.39 8.15 -0.16
CA GLY A 133 1.53 6.71 0.02
C GLY A 133 1.33 6.28 1.46
N GLY A 134 0.81 5.07 1.63
CA GLY A 134 0.48 4.50 2.93
C GLY A 134 1.65 3.84 3.67
N ALA A 135 2.90 4.13 3.27
CA ALA A 135 4.06 3.52 3.90
C ALA A 135 4.29 4.01 5.34
N ARG A 136 4.66 3.08 6.22
CA ARG A 136 4.96 3.34 7.63
C ARG A 136 6.41 2.97 7.96
N ARG A 137 7.03 3.69 8.90
CA ARG A 137 8.38 3.38 9.39
C ARG A 137 8.47 2.01 10.08
N ASP A 138 7.35 1.55 10.61
CA ASP A 138 7.18 0.27 11.30
C ASP A 138 7.32 -0.95 10.36
N GLU A 139 7.03 -0.80 9.06
CA GLU A 139 7.01 -1.91 8.11
C GLU A 139 8.37 -2.57 7.91
N GLU A 140 9.42 -1.76 7.76
CA GLU A 140 10.78 -2.23 7.49
C GLU A 140 11.85 -1.15 7.72
N LYS A 141 13.12 -1.60 7.87
CA LYS A 141 14.26 -0.71 8.17
C LYS A 141 14.49 0.38 7.13
N SER A 142 14.26 0.12 5.85
CA SER A 142 14.46 1.14 4.80
C SER A 142 13.39 2.22 4.83
N ARG A 143 12.18 1.90 5.31
CA ARG A 143 11.09 2.88 5.53
C ARG A 143 11.45 3.87 6.64
N ALA A 144 12.16 3.42 7.67
CA ALA A 144 12.64 4.31 8.73
C ALA A 144 13.63 5.37 8.25
N LYS A 145 14.31 5.15 7.11
CA LYS A 145 15.22 6.13 6.49
C LYS A 145 14.48 7.16 5.63
N GLU A 146 13.28 6.87 5.16
CA GLU A 146 12.47 7.83 4.40
C GLU A 146 11.89 8.88 5.34
N ARG A 147 11.79 10.10 4.84
CA ARG A 147 11.10 11.21 5.50
C ARG A 147 9.62 11.15 5.23
N VAL A 148 8.83 11.99 5.92
CA VAL A 148 7.42 12.18 5.58
C VAL A 148 7.30 12.77 4.17
N TYR A 149 8.16 13.77 3.84
CA TYR A 149 8.35 14.26 2.49
C TYR A 149 9.61 13.64 1.89
N SER A 150 9.44 12.66 1.03
CA SER A 150 10.52 11.90 0.41
C SER A 150 10.75 12.36 -1.02
N PHE A 151 11.81 13.13 -1.24
CA PHE A 151 12.11 13.76 -2.52
C PHE A 151 12.54 12.75 -3.58
N ARG A 152 12.10 12.98 -4.80
CA ARG A 152 12.44 12.21 -6.00
C ARG A 152 12.97 13.14 -7.06
N ASP A 153 14.05 12.72 -7.72
CA ASP A 153 14.59 13.41 -8.88
C ASP A 153 13.68 13.25 -10.12
N LYS A 154 14.10 13.85 -11.23
CA LYS A 154 13.39 13.77 -12.53
C LYS A 154 13.21 12.34 -13.08
N ASN A 155 13.94 11.37 -12.56
CA ASN A 155 13.82 9.95 -12.92
C ASN A 155 12.97 9.17 -11.91
N HIS A 156 12.33 9.87 -10.97
CA HIS A 156 11.59 9.31 -9.83
C HIS A 156 12.46 8.51 -8.85
N THR A 157 13.77 8.71 -8.83
CA THR A 157 14.70 7.98 -7.95
C THR A 157 14.86 8.69 -6.60
N TRP A 158 15.06 7.88 -5.56
CA TRP A 158 15.27 8.36 -4.21
C TRP A 158 16.77 8.38 -3.88
N ASP A 159 17.27 9.54 -3.42
CA ASP A 159 18.60 9.66 -2.88
C ASP A 159 18.52 9.99 -1.37
N PRO A 160 18.92 9.05 -0.49
CA PRO A 160 18.85 9.27 0.96
C PRO A 160 19.75 10.42 1.45
N LYS A 161 20.75 10.83 0.66
CA LYS A 161 21.66 11.93 1.03
C LYS A 161 21.07 13.31 0.74
N ASN A 162 20.14 13.40 -0.19
CA ASN A 162 19.52 14.64 -0.65
C ASN A 162 18.09 14.82 -0.09
N GLN A 163 17.83 14.30 1.12
CA GLN A 163 16.56 14.51 1.80
C GLN A 163 16.66 15.73 2.74
N ARG A 164 15.56 16.46 2.88
CA ARG A 164 15.50 17.64 3.75
C ARG A 164 15.20 17.24 5.21
N PRO A 165 15.74 17.93 6.20
CA PRO A 165 15.39 17.70 7.61
C PRO A 165 13.95 18.14 7.87
N GLU A 166 13.26 17.41 8.75
CA GLU A 166 11.87 17.67 9.19
C GLU A 166 11.88 17.97 10.69
N LEU A 167 12.47 19.13 11.05
CA LEU A 167 12.55 19.55 12.44
C LEU A 167 11.19 20.10 12.89
N TRP A 168 10.79 19.75 14.10
CA TRP A 168 9.54 20.19 14.74
C TRP A 168 8.29 19.94 13.91
N LYS A 169 8.28 18.87 13.09
CA LYS A 169 7.18 18.52 12.17
C LYS A 169 6.89 19.62 11.14
N THR A 170 7.90 20.39 10.78
CA THR A 170 7.81 21.38 9.71
C THR A 170 8.30 20.75 8.42
N TYR A 171 7.50 20.83 7.37
CA TYR A 171 7.77 20.24 6.07
C TYR A 171 8.10 21.34 5.06
N ASN A 172 9.08 21.08 4.20
CA ASN A 172 9.43 21.98 3.11
C ASN A 172 9.13 21.25 1.80
N GLY A 173 8.04 21.60 1.15
CA GLY A 173 7.54 21.01 -0.07
C GLY A 173 8.17 21.56 -1.37
N GLN A 174 9.08 22.54 -1.31
CA GLN A 174 9.65 23.13 -2.51
C GLN A 174 10.39 22.09 -3.35
N VAL A 175 9.96 21.89 -4.60
CA VAL A 175 10.57 21.02 -5.59
C VAL A 175 11.12 21.84 -6.76
N ASN A 176 12.20 21.35 -7.38
CA ASN A 176 12.69 21.93 -8.62
C ASN A 176 11.89 21.37 -9.82
N LYS A 177 12.00 22.04 -10.97
CA LYS A 177 11.32 21.59 -12.19
C LYS A 177 11.72 20.16 -12.56
N GLY A 178 10.72 19.28 -12.64
CA GLY A 178 10.88 17.86 -12.95
C GLY A 178 11.14 16.97 -11.74
N GLU A 179 11.33 17.51 -10.54
CA GLU A 179 11.33 16.75 -9.29
C GLU A 179 9.90 16.55 -8.78
N SER A 180 9.73 15.60 -7.89
CA SER A 180 8.45 15.32 -7.22
C SER A 180 8.68 14.80 -5.80
N ILE A 181 7.62 14.73 -5.00
CA ILE A 181 7.72 14.11 -3.67
C ILE A 181 6.82 12.88 -3.56
N ARG A 182 7.24 11.96 -2.69
CA ARG A 182 6.36 10.96 -2.08
C ARG A 182 6.05 11.43 -0.66
N VAL A 183 4.78 11.45 -0.31
CA VAL A 183 4.33 11.90 1.00
C VAL A 183 3.75 10.73 1.77
N PHE A 184 4.19 10.54 3.02
CA PHE A 184 3.79 9.43 3.86
C PHE A 184 3.07 9.90 5.12
N PRO A 185 1.76 10.22 5.05
CA PRO A 185 1.00 10.71 6.19
C PRO A 185 0.91 9.71 7.34
N LEU A 186 1.07 8.42 7.04
CA LEU A 186 1.02 7.34 8.02
C LEU A 186 2.41 6.94 8.56
N SER A 187 3.46 7.72 8.28
CA SER A 187 4.85 7.35 8.59
C SER A 187 5.09 6.96 10.05
N ASN A 188 4.40 7.62 10.98
CA ASN A 188 4.54 7.39 12.43
C ASN A 188 3.55 6.37 13.02
N TRP A 189 2.67 5.79 12.22
CA TRP A 189 1.72 4.78 12.63
C TRP A 189 2.36 3.39 12.68
N THR A 190 1.96 2.57 13.65
CA THR A 190 2.26 1.14 13.68
C THR A 190 1.16 0.33 12.99
N GLU A 191 1.41 -0.95 12.71
CA GLU A 191 0.36 -1.85 12.19
C GLU A 191 -0.82 -1.95 13.16
N LEU A 192 -0.53 -2.00 14.47
CA LEU A 192 -1.55 -2.03 15.51
C LEU A 192 -2.38 -0.74 15.54
N ASP A 193 -1.76 0.43 15.32
CA ASP A 193 -2.48 1.71 15.22
C ASP A 193 -3.47 1.68 14.06
N ILE A 194 -3.05 1.16 12.91
CA ILE A 194 -3.91 1.03 11.71
C ILE A 194 -5.14 0.18 12.04
N TRP A 195 -4.96 -1.01 12.63
CA TRP A 195 -6.08 -1.90 12.95
C TRP A 195 -7.02 -1.32 14.01
N GLN A 196 -6.47 -0.71 15.05
CA GLN A 196 -7.27 -0.05 16.09
C GLN A 196 -8.05 1.15 15.55
N TYR A 197 -7.46 1.90 14.62
CA TYR A 197 -8.13 3.03 13.97
C TYR A 197 -9.23 2.57 13.01
N ILE A 198 -8.98 1.50 12.24
CA ILE A 198 -10.00 0.86 11.40
C ILE A 198 -11.21 0.44 12.25
N TYR A 199 -10.96 -0.18 13.41
CA TYR A 199 -12.01 -0.57 14.34
C TYR A 199 -12.75 0.63 14.92
N LEU A 200 -12.04 1.65 15.39
CA LEU A 200 -12.59 2.84 16.02
C LEU A 200 -13.49 3.65 15.07
N GLU A 201 -13.03 3.86 13.86
CA GLU A 201 -13.69 4.70 12.84
C GLU A 201 -14.62 3.87 11.92
N ASN A 202 -14.74 2.56 12.16
CA ASN A 202 -15.53 1.64 11.36
C ASN A 202 -15.22 1.74 9.85
N ILE A 203 -13.91 1.73 9.52
CA ILE A 203 -13.44 1.83 8.14
C ILE A 203 -13.67 0.52 7.40
N GLU A 204 -14.32 0.60 6.25
CA GLU A 204 -14.48 -0.57 5.37
C GLU A 204 -13.12 -0.99 4.81
N ILE A 205 -12.86 -2.30 4.82
CA ILE A 205 -11.66 -2.94 4.28
C ILE A 205 -12.02 -4.10 3.36
N VAL A 206 -11.06 -4.54 2.56
CA VAL A 206 -11.24 -5.73 1.71
C VAL A 206 -11.47 -6.97 2.58
N PRO A 207 -12.46 -7.83 2.28
CA PRO A 207 -12.75 -9.04 3.06
C PRO A 207 -11.56 -10.01 3.21
N LEU A 208 -10.58 -9.96 2.30
CA LEU A 208 -9.35 -10.76 2.35
C LEU A 208 -8.53 -10.60 3.64
N TYR A 209 -8.75 -9.53 4.39
CA TYR A 209 -8.12 -9.34 5.70
C TYR A 209 -8.75 -10.17 6.83
N LEU A 210 -9.97 -10.64 6.63
CA LEU A 210 -10.71 -11.47 7.57
C LEU A 210 -10.53 -12.94 7.20
N ALA A 211 -10.38 -13.80 8.22
CA ALA A 211 -10.28 -15.25 8.01
C ALA A 211 -11.55 -15.81 7.40
N ASP A 212 -11.35 -16.61 6.38
CA ASP A 212 -12.42 -17.34 5.70
C ASP A 212 -11.86 -18.62 5.07
N LYS A 213 -12.70 -19.58 4.77
CA LYS A 213 -12.36 -20.78 4.02
C LYS A 213 -12.06 -20.41 2.57
N ARG A 214 -10.82 -20.64 2.14
CA ARG A 214 -10.35 -20.28 0.80
C ARG A 214 -9.53 -21.40 0.19
N PRO A 215 -9.63 -21.61 -1.14
CA PRO A 215 -8.77 -22.56 -1.83
C PRO A 215 -7.34 -22.03 -1.87
N VAL A 216 -6.39 -22.81 -1.36
CA VAL A 216 -4.97 -22.47 -1.32
C VAL A 216 -4.11 -23.61 -1.81
N VAL A 217 -2.93 -23.29 -2.31
CA VAL A 217 -1.83 -24.21 -2.53
C VAL A 217 -0.64 -23.82 -1.67
N GLU A 218 0.13 -24.80 -1.20
CA GLU A 218 1.38 -24.55 -0.52
C GLU A 218 2.53 -24.55 -1.53
N ARG A 219 3.25 -23.44 -1.59
CA ARG A 219 4.42 -23.29 -2.47
C ARG A 219 5.53 -22.54 -1.73
N ASP A 220 6.72 -23.17 -1.66
CA ASP A 220 7.89 -22.59 -0.97
C ASP A 220 7.60 -22.14 0.47
N GLY A 221 6.76 -22.88 1.20
CA GLY A 221 6.35 -22.57 2.56
C GLY A 221 5.35 -21.42 2.68
N MET A 222 4.77 -20.95 1.57
CA MET A 222 3.72 -19.94 1.54
C MET A 222 2.39 -20.56 1.12
N LEU A 223 1.30 -20.14 1.76
CA LEU A 223 -0.06 -20.44 1.32
C LEU A 223 -0.48 -19.42 0.28
N ILE A 224 -0.61 -19.85 -0.97
CA ILE A 224 -1.05 -19.00 -2.07
C ILE A 224 -2.50 -19.32 -2.39
N MET A 225 -3.36 -18.31 -2.29
CA MET A 225 -4.77 -18.46 -2.62
C MET A 225 -4.96 -18.65 -4.13
N VAL A 226 -5.80 -19.60 -4.51
CA VAL A 226 -6.24 -19.81 -5.88
C VAL A 226 -7.44 -18.92 -6.15
N ASP A 227 -7.20 -17.74 -6.69
CA ASP A 227 -8.24 -16.70 -6.88
C ASP A 227 -9.04 -16.90 -8.18
N ASP A 228 -8.37 -17.34 -9.25
CA ASP A 228 -8.99 -17.56 -10.55
C ASP A 228 -8.25 -18.66 -11.37
N ASP A 229 -8.74 -18.88 -12.59
CA ASP A 229 -8.26 -19.91 -13.53
C ASP A 229 -6.88 -19.62 -14.14
N ARG A 230 -6.29 -18.46 -13.92
CA ARG A 230 -4.94 -18.10 -14.32
C ARG A 230 -3.86 -18.72 -13.42
N MET A 231 -4.26 -19.35 -12.32
CA MET A 231 -3.31 -20.01 -11.41
C MET A 231 -2.70 -21.25 -12.09
N GLU A 232 -1.39 -21.20 -12.31
CA GLU A 232 -0.64 -22.34 -12.83
C GLU A 232 -0.16 -23.22 -11.67
N LEU A 233 -0.75 -24.42 -11.55
CA LEU A 233 -0.34 -25.40 -10.54
C LEU A 233 0.95 -26.09 -10.96
N GLN A 234 1.86 -26.29 -10.00
CA GLN A 234 3.07 -27.06 -10.21
C GLN A 234 2.80 -28.56 -10.03
N PRO A 235 3.62 -29.46 -10.62
CA PRO A 235 3.48 -30.89 -10.43
C PRO A 235 3.52 -31.26 -8.94
N GLY A 236 2.46 -31.93 -8.46
CA GLY A 236 2.32 -32.38 -7.08
C GLY A 236 1.63 -31.39 -6.15
N GLU A 237 1.32 -30.16 -6.60
CA GLU A 237 0.50 -29.23 -5.82
C GLU A 237 -0.96 -29.70 -5.78
N VAL A 238 -1.56 -29.62 -4.61
CA VAL A 238 -2.98 -29.95 -4.37
C VAL A 238 -3.66 -28.69 -3.81
N ILE A 239 -4.85 -28.38 -4.34
CA ILE A 239 -5.67 -27.31 -3.80
C ILE A 239 -6.35 -27.82 -2.55
N GLU A 240 -6.17 -27.13 -1.43
CA GLU A 240 -6.79 -27.41 -0.15
C GLU A 240 -7.66 -26.23 0.30
N GLU A 241 -8.81 -26.53 0.93
CA GLU A 241 -9.63 -25.53 1.61
C GLU A 241 -9.09 -25.29 3.02
N LYS A 242 -8.57 -24.10 3.29
CA LYS A 242 -8.06 -23.71 4.61
C LYS A 242 -8.68 -22.42 5.08
N SER A 243 -8.83 -22.27 6.43
CA SER A 243 -9.19 -20.98 7.05
C SER A 243 -7.98 -20.07 7.02
N VAL A 244 -8.01 -19.06 6.15
CA VAL A 244 -6.87 -18.17 5.92
C VAL A 244 -7.29 -16.71 5.79
N ARG A 245 -6.37 -15.81 6.14
CA ARG A 245 -6.47 -14.38 5.89
C ARG A 245 -5.15 -13.81 5.38
N PHE A 246 -5.20 -12.56 4.93
CA PHE A 246 -4.00 -11.84 4.51
C PHE A 246 -3.62 -10.77 5.55
N ARG A 247 -2.34 -10.59 5.84
CA ARG A 247 -1.84 -9.43 6.62
C ARG A 247 -1.53 -8.24 5.73
N THR A 248 -1.12 -8.51 4.49
CA THR A 248 -0.88 -7.49 3.45
C THR A 248 -1.47 -7.94 2.14
N LEU A 249 -1.87 -7.00 1.29
CA LEU A 249 -2.38 -7.29 -0.04
C LEU A 249 -1.45 -6.76 -1.12
N GLY A 250 -1.15 -7.58 -2.09
CA GLY A 250 -0.27 -7.29 -3.20
C GLY A 250 -0.77 -7.84 -4.52
N CYS A 251 0.13 -8.40 -5.34
CA CYS A 251 -0.22 -9.20 -6.50
C CYS A 251 -0.62 -10.60 -6.06
N TYR A 252 -1.67 -11.13 -6.64
CA TYR A 252 -2.32 -12.33 -6.16
C TYR A 252 -1.38 -13.55 -6.06
N PRO A 253 -0.62 -14.01 -7.00
CA PRO A 253 0.21 -15.21 -6.76
C PRO A 253 1.52 -14.91 -5.99
N LEU A 254 1.78 -13.63 -5.66
CA LEU A 254 3.01 -13.18 -4.99
C LEU A 254 2.78 -12.78 -3.53
N THR A 255 1.56 -12.99 -3.03
CA THR A 255 1.18 -12.63 -1.66
C THR A 255 0.68 -13.88 -0.95
N GLY A 256 1.42 -14.33 0.05
CA GLY A 256 1.04 -15.46 0.90
C GLY A 256 -0.06 -15.07 1.89
N ALA A 257 -0.98 -15.99 2.10
CA ALA A 257 -1.93 -15.97 3.20
C ALA A 257 -1.34 -16.60 4.46
N ILE A 258 -1.97 -16.40 5.60
CA ILE A 258 -1.67 -17.06 6.86
C ILE A 258 -2.89 -17.84 7.34
N GLU A 259 -2.71 -19.00 7.94
CA GLU A 259 -3.77 -19.70 8.64
C GLU A 259 -4.21 -18.86 9.84
N SER A 260 -5.52 -18.68 9.99
CA SER A 260 -6.12 -17.86 11.03
C SER A 260 -7.59 -18.15 11.17
N GLU A 261 -8.11 -17.94 12.37
CA GLU A 261 -9.54 -17.97 12.70
C GLU A 261 -10.11 -16.56 12.96
N ALA A 262 -9.29 -15.51 12.80
CA ALA A 262 -9.68 -14.12 13.04
C ALA A 262 -10.57 -13.59 11.91
N ASN A 263 -11.86 -13.85 12.01
CA ASN A 263 -12.90 -13.41 11.08
C ASN A 263 -13.56 -12.07 11.47
N THR A 264 -13.04 -11.40 12.50
CA THR A 264 -13.49 -10.09 12.98
C THR A 264 -12.31 -9.15 13.19
N LEU A 265 -12.54 -7.82 13.18
CA LEU A 265 -11.51 -6.83 13.49
C LEU A 265 -10.94 -7.02 14.90
N THR A 266 -11.76 -7.41 15.86
CA THR A 266 -11.30 -7.69 17.24
C THR A 266 -10.33 -8.86 17.26
N GLY A 267 -10.67 -9.96 16.58
CA GLY A 267 -9.78 -11.13 16.46
C GLY A 267 -8.44 -10.78 15.79
N ILE A 268 -8.46 -9.94 14.74
CA ILE A 268 -7.21 -9.46 14.11
C ILE A 268 -6.37 -8.65 15.10
N ILE A 269 -6.99 -7.76 15.89
CA ILE A 269 -6.28 -6.95 16.89
C ILE A 269 -5.67 -7.86 17.97
N GLU A 270 -6.39 -8.88 18.43
CA GLU A 270 -5.89 -9.85 19.39
C GLU A 270 -4.68 -10.63 18.85
N GLU A 271 -4.75 -11.11 17.60
CA GLU A 271 -3.58 -11.73 16.94
C GLU A 271 -2.41 -10.77 16.83
N MET A 272 -2.64 -9.49 16.54
CA MET A 272 -1.57 -8.49 16.42
C MET A 272 -0.85 -8.22 17.75
N LEU A 273 -1.55 -8.30 18.87
CA LEU A 273 -0.95 -8.10 20.21
C LEU A 273 0.07 -9.20 20.58
N VAL A 274 -0.06 -10.39 19.99
CA VAL A 274 0.85 -11.52 20.23
C VAL A 274 1.82 -11.76 19.06
N ALA A 275 1.68 -11.03 17.96
CA ALA A 275 2.52 -11.21 16.78
C ALA A 275 3.93 -10.67 17.02
N THR A 276 4.94 -11.51 16.76
CA THR A 276 6.36 -11.16 16.86
C THR A 276 7.02 -10.91 15.50
N SER A 277 6.31 -11.21 14.41
CA SER A 277 6.80 -11.12 13.04
C SER A 277 6.26 -9.90 12.29
N SER A 278 7.06 -9.34 11.37
CA SER A 278 6.62 -8.27 10.48
C SER A 278 5.51 -8.74 9.53
N GLU A 279 4.57 -7.84 9.23
CA GLU A 279 3.48 -8.09 8.25
C GLU A 279 3.99 -8.45 6.85
N ARG A 280 5.21 -8.08 6.51
CA ARG A 280 5.79 -8.29 5.17
C ARG A 280 6.40 -9.67 4.95
N GLN A 281 6.55 -10.50 5.98
CA GLN A 281 7.17 -11.84 5.85
C GLN A 281 6.46 -12.77 4.86
N GLY A 282 5.17 -12.56 4.58
CA GLY A 282 4.39 -13.33 3.62
C GLY A 282 4.52 -12.89 2.16
N ARG A 283 5.45 -11.96 1.81
CA ARG A 283 5.61 -11.50 0.42
C ARG A 283 6.80 -12.15 -0.25
N ALA A 284 6.59 -12.80 -1.40
CA ALA A 284 7.65 -13.43 -2.18
C ALA A 284 8.81 -12.46 -2.53
N ILE A 285 8.48 -11.18 -2.76
CA ILE A 285 9.48 -10.16 -3.12
C ILE A 285 10.42 -9.76 -1.95
N ASP A 286 10.02 -10.02 -0.71
CA ASP A 286 10.80 -9.64 0.48
C ASP A 286 11.78 -10.75 0.92
N HIS A 287 11.70 -11.94 0.30
CA HIS A 287 12.70 -13.01 0.42
C HIS A 287 13.98 -12.75 -0.39
N ASP A 288 13.98 -11.69 -1.23
CA ASP A 288 15.19 -11.23 -1.91
C ASP A 288 16.22 -10.70 -0.90
N GLN A 289 17.50 -10.66 -1.29
CA GLN A 289 18.67 -10.35 -0.45
C GLN A 289 18.49 -9.14 0.47
N SER A 290 19.15 -9.19 1.65
CA SER A 290 19.21 -8.08 2.62
C SER A 290 19.59 -6.75 1.95
N GLY A 291 18.75 -5.71 2.10
CA GLY A 291 18.94 -4.40 1.46
C GLY A 291 18.27 -4.23 0.09
N SER A 292 17.61 -5.27 -0.46
CA SER A 292 16.94 -5.22 -1.76
C SER A 292 15.91 -4.09 -1.86
N MET A 293 15.18 -3.79 -0.78
CA MET A 293 14.17 -2.73 -0.76
C MET A 293 14.77 -1.32 -0.87
N GLU A 294 15.94 -1.06 -0.26
CA GLU A 294 16.61 0.24 -0.43
C GLU A 294 17.07 0.43 -1.89
N LEU A 295 17.60 -0.62 -2.51
CA LEU A 295 17.96 -0.61 -3.92
C LEU A 295 16.73 -0.37 -4.82
N LYS A 296 15.62 -1.05 -4.56
CA LYS A 296 14.35 -0.88 -5.31
C LYS A 296 13.81 0.56 -5.20
N LYS A 297 13.91 1.20 -4.01
CA LYS A 297 13.52 2.61 -3.83
C LYS A 297 14.39 3.56 -4.64
N ARG A 298 15.70 3.31 -4.72
CA ARG A 298 16.60 4.05 -5.60
C ARG A 298 16.23 3.90 -7.07
N GLN A 299 15.59 2.82 -7.46
CA GLN A 299 15.06 2.58 -8.81
C GLN A 299 13.66 3.21 -9.03
N GLY A 300 13.07 3.82 -8.01
CA GLY A 300 11.76 4.47 -8.07
C GLY A 300 10.59 3.64 -7.55
N TYR A 301 10.85 2.51 -6.89
CA TYR A 301 9.80 1.75 -6.19
C TYR A 301 9.17 2.59 -5.08
N PHE A 302 7.86 2.37 -4.86
CA PHE A 302 7.07 3.12 -3.87
C PHE A 302 7.06 2.40 -2.52
#